data_40b7574bd1b668f1c3bcea8a8ab30038
#
_entry.id   40b7574bd1b668f1c3bcea8a8ab30038
#
_cell.length_a   1.000
_cell.length_b   1.000
_cell.length_c   1.000
_cell.angle_alpha   90.00
_cell.angle_beta   90.00
_cell.angle_gamma   90.00
#
_symmetry.space_group_name_H-M   'P 1'
#
loop_
_entity.id
_entity.type
_entity.pdbx_description
1 polymer ?
#
loop_
_entity_poly.entity_id
_entity_poly.type
_entity_poly.pdbx_seq_one_letter_code
_entity_poly.pdbx_strand_id
1 'polypeptide(L)'
;MKAEDKDMAVVELTKFGHACVRLEKDGRRLVVDPGGLTGPEALDGADAVLVTHEHFDHFSEELLRRAAAARPGLRIWTNSSVAKRLDGLGAQVSTTGEGDAFSVAGFDLTVHGTWHAVIHPDVPRMPNIGFLVDESLFHPGDALTVPDAPVGTLLLPVHAPWSTVGDLIDYVREVAPRDAYAVHDGALNDVGTAMVEGFLGERGPGVPARYRRLAPGASVRIG
;
A
#
# COMPACT_ATOMS: atom_id res chain seq x y z
N MET A 1 29.21 6.99 20.85
CA MET A 1 28.96 7.41 19.46
C MET A 1 27.50 7.82 19.42
N LYS A 2 27.23 9.10 19.18
CA LYS A 2 25.85 9.56 18.96
C LYS A 2 25.41 9.00 17.61
N ALA A 3 24.26 8.31 17.57
CA ALA A 3 23.59 8.05 16.30
C ALA A 3 23.38 9.39 15.61
N GLU A 4 23.93 9.55 14.41
CA GLU A 4 23.60 10.67 13.56
C GLU A 4 22.11 10.58 13.28
N ASP A 5 21.34 11.61 13.66
CA ASP A 5 19.97 11.82 13.21
C ASP A 5 20.03 11.89 11.68
N LYS A 6 19.72 10.77 11.03
CA LYS A 6 19.53 10.72 9.59
C LYS A 6 18.29 11.58 9.33
N ASP A 7 18.51 12.78 8.81
CA ASP A 7 17.44 13.71 8.43
C ASP A 7 16.50 12.92 7.49
N MET A 8 15.39 12.43 8.02
CA MET A 8 14.48 11.58 7.26
C MET A 8 13.87 12.47 6.16
N ALA A 9 14.16 12.12 4.91
CA ALA A 9 13.62 12.84 3.77
C ALA A 9 12.09 12.87 3.87
N VAL A 10 11.50 14.04 3.76
CA VAL A 10 10.04 14.22 3.81
C VAL A 10 9.43 13.55 2.59
N VAL A 11 8.54 12.60 2.83
CA VAL A 11 7.78 11.92 1.77
C VAL A 11 6.40 12.56 1.67
N GLU A 12 5.97 12.92 0.46
CA GLU A 12 4.59 13.30 0.19
C GLU A 12 3.78 12.06 -0.20
N LEU A 13 2.76 11.74 0.59
CA LEU A 13 1.80 10.67 0.35
C LEU A 13 0.53 11.26 -0.27
N THR A 14 0.17 10.84 -1.48
CA THR A 14 -1.08 11.21 -2.16
C THR A 14 -1.94 9.98 -2.35
N LYS A 15 -3.23 10.04 -1.97
CA LYS A 15 -4.21 8.99 -2.25
C LYS A 15 -4.86 9.21 -3.62
N PHE A 16 -4.94 8.16 -4.46
CA PHE A 16 -5.56 8.25 -5.81
C PHE A 16 -6.88 7.47 -5.94
N GLY A 17 -7.22 6.68 -4.98
CA GLY A 17 -8.46 5.88 -5.02
C GLY A 17 -8.41 4.81 -3.93
N HIS A 18 -9.18 3.78 -4.08
CA HIS A 18 -9.36 2.65 -3.18
C HIS A 18 -8.10 2.26 -2.38
N ALA A 19 -7.19 1.49 -2.97
CA ALA A 19 -5.92 1.11 -2.35
C ALA A 19 -4.71 1.88 -2.92
N CYS A 20 -4.92 2.65 -4.00
CA CYS A 20 -3.82 3.30 -4.70
C CYS A 20 -3.31 4.54 -3.96
N VAL A 21 -2.01 4.54 -3.71
CA VAL A 21 -1.27 5.69 -3.20
C VAL A 21 -0.04 5.98 -4.05
N ARG A 22 0.38 7.24 -4.06
CA ARG A 22 1.66 7.68 -4.64
C ARG A 22 2.52 8.33 -3.56
N LEU A 23 3.78 7.94 -3.53
CA LEU A 23 4.81 8.50 -2.69
C LEU A 23 5.75 9.33 -3.54
N GLU A 24 6.02 10.57 -3.13
CA GLU A 24 6.97 11.45 -3.79
C GLU A 24 8.08 11.87 -2.82
N LYS A 25 9.34 11.67 -3.25
CA LYS A 25 10.54 12.01 -2.51
C LYS A 25 11.63 12.43 -3.50
N ASP A 26 12.27 13.59 -3.30
CA ASP A 26 13.38 14.09 -4.13
C ASP A 26 13.07 14.08 -5.64
N GLY A 27 11.83 14.42 -6.01
CA GLY A 27 11.36 14.43 -7.40
C GLY A 27 11.13 13.06 -8.02
N ARG A 28 11.21 11.98 -7.24
CA ARG A 28 10.92 10.60 -7.64
C ARG A 28 9.53 10.18 -7.18
N ARG A 29 8.87 9.35 -7.99
CA ARG A 29 7.48 8.90 -7.79
C ARG A 29 7.38 7.39 -7.76
N LEU A 30 6.90 6.88 -6.63
CA LEU A 30 6.58 5.48 -6.40
C LEU A 30 5.08 5.34 -6.22
N VAL A 31 4.42 4.49 -7.02
CA VAL A 31 2.98 4.23 -6.94
C VAL A 31 2.75 2.82 -6.42
N VAL A 32 1.79 2.66 -5.51
CA VAL A 32 1.40 1.35 -4.97
C VAL A 32 -0.04 1.08 -5.38
N ASP A 33 -0.30 -0.14 -5.84
CA ASP A 33 -1.62 -0.71 -6.17
C ASP A 33 -2.51 0.16 -7.09
N PRO A 34 -2.06 0.52 -8.30
CA PRO A 34 -2.90 1.20 -9.28
C PRO A 34 -3.91 0.22 -9.93
N GLY A 35 -4.97 -0.10 -9.19
CA GLY A 35 -6.04 -1.03 -9.60
C GLY A 35 -7.13 -0.40 -10.47
N GLY A 36 -8.18 -1.18 -10.74
CA GLY A 36 -9.30 -0.77 -11.60
C GLY A 36 -10.20 0.32 -11.02
N LEU A 37 -10.04 0.67 -9.73
CA LEU A 37 -10.73 1.78 -9.08
C LEU A 37 -9.87 3.06 -9.01
N THR A 38 -8.80 3.12 -9.82
CA THR A 38 -7.83 4.21 -9.86
C THR A 38 -7.79 4.83 -11.25
N GLY A 39 -7.78 6.15 -11.33
CA GLY A 39 -7.59 6.85 -12.60
C GLY A 39 -6.14 6.76 -13.12
N PRO A 40 -5.93 6.89 -14.44
CA PRO A 40 -4.60 6.79 -15.06
C PRO A 40 -3.61 7.87 -14.57
N GLU A 41 -4.09 8.98 -14.05
CA GLU A 41 -3.30 10.09 -13.50
C GLU A 41 -2.43 9.69 -12.29
N ALA A 42 -2.77 8.59 -11.61
CA ALA A 42 -1.94 8.04 -10.55
C ALA A 42 -0.54 7.67 -11.05
N LEU A 43 -0.43 7.23 -12.31
CA LEU A 43 0.83 6.82 -12.94
C LEU A 43 1.55 7.95 -13.67
N ASP A 44 1.00 9.18 -13.67
CA ASP A 44 1.66 10.31 -14.31
C ASP A 44 3.02 10.59 -13.67
N GLY A 45 4.06 10.46 -14.47
CA GLY A 45 5.43 10.68 -14.01
C GLY A 45 5.99 9.57 -13.09
N ALA A 46 5.30 8.44 -12.90
CA ALA A 46 5.79 7.35 -12.04
C ALA A 46 7.15 6.80 -12.52
N ASP A 47 8.10 6.69 -11.61
CA ASP A 47 9.40 6.04 -11.84
C ASP A 47 9.33 4.55 -11.50
N ALA A 48 8.51 4.18 -10.51
CA ALA A 48 8.29 2.79 -10.12
C ALA A 48 6.84 2.54 -9.68
N VAL A 49 6.43 1.28 -9.79
CA VAL A 49 5.14 0.78 -9.30
C VAL A 49 5.38 -0.47 -8.46
N LEU A 50 4.68 -0.55 -7.34
CA LEU A 50 4.56 -1.76 -6.52
C LEU A 50 3.14 -2.30 -6.65
N VAL A 51 3.00 -3.62 -6.77
CA VAL A 51 1.70 -4.28 -6.78
C VAL A 51 1.70 -5.40 -5.76
N THR A 52 0.79 -5.34 -4.80
CA THR A 52 0.71 -6.28 -3.69
C THR A 52 0.13 -7.62 -4.12
N HIS A 53 -0.94 -7.63 -4.94
CA HIS A 53 -1.61 -8.84 -5.42
C HIS A 53 -2.48 -8.59 -6.67
N GLU A 54 -3.12 -9.63 -7.19
CA GLU A 54 -3.76 -9.62 -8.51
C GLU A 54 -5.26 -9.28 -8.54
N HIS A 55 -5.89 -8.92 -7.41
CA HIS A 55 -7.27 -8.47 -7.43
C HIS A 55 -7.42 -7.19 -8.26
N PHE A 56 -8.57 -7.06 -8.94
CA PHE A 56 -8.82 -5.98 -9.89
C PHE A 56 -8.73 -4.58 -9.28
N ASP A 57 -9.00 -4.44 -8.01
CA ASP A 57 -8.98 -3.18 -7.24
C ASP A 57 -7.56 -2.76 -6.79
N HIS A 58 -6.58 -3.66 -6.88
CA HIS A 58 -5.15 -3.40 -6.64
C HIS A 58 -4.30 -3.47 -7.90
N PHE A 59 -4.78 -4.17 -8.91
CA PHE A 59 -4.04 -4.44 -10.13
C PHE A 59 -4.89 -4.22 -11.38
N SER A 60 -4.47 -3.27 -12.23
CA SER A 60 -5.02 -3.08 -13.57
C SER A 60 -3.94 -3.40 -14.61
N GLU A 61 -4.03 -4.58 -15.22
CA GLU A 61 -3.09 -5.01 -16.25
C GLU A 61 -3.04 -4.03 -17.43
N GLU A 62 -4.19 -3.55 -17.89
CA GLU A 62 -4.30 -2.60 -18.99
C GLU A 62 -3.57 -1.29 -18.66
N LEU A 63 -3.83 -0.74 -17.47
CA LEU A 63 -3.24 0.52 -17.04
C LEU A 63 -1.71 0.41 -16.95
N LEU A 64 -1.20 -0.68 -16.37
CA LEU A 64 0.24 -0.91 -16.24
C LEU A 64 0.92 -1.15 -17.59
N ARG A 65 0.32 -1.91 -18.49
CA ARG A 65 0.87 -2.12 -19.84
C ARG A 65 0.93 -0.82 -20.64
N ARG A 66 -0.09 0.02 -20.54
CA ARG A 66 -0.09 1.36 -21.16
C ARG A 66 1.01 2.26 -20.59
N ALA A 67 1.15 2.30 -19.27
CA ALA A 67 2.17 3.10 -18.60
C ALA A 67 3.59 2.61 -18.97
N ALA A 68 3.82 1.29 -18.97
CA ALA A 68 5.08 0.68 -19.34
C ALA A 68 5.46 0.97 -20.82
N ALA A 69 4.49 0.92 -21.74
CA ALA A 69 4.71 1.26 -23.14
C ALA A 69 5.04 2.75 -23.33
N ALA A 70 4.37 3.63 -22.61
CA ALA A 70 4.62 5.07 -22.66
C ALA A 70 5.96 5.47 -21.99
N ARG A 71 6.46 4.66 -21.06
CA ARG A 71 7.65 4.96 -20.24
C ARG A 71 8.57 3.74 -20.13
N PRO A 72 9.52 3.56 -21.05
CA PRO A 72 10.46 2.42 -21.02
C PRO A 72 11.32 2.33 -19.73
N GLY A 73 11.48 3.43 -19.01
CA GLY A 73 12.19 3.49 -17.74
C GLY A 73 11.38 3.06 -16.51
N LEU A 74 10.05 2.90 -16.63
CA LEU A 74 9.19 2.47 -15.53
C LEU A 74 9.62 1.08 -15.03
N ARG A 75 9.67 0.92 -13.70
CA ARG A 75 9.95 -0.35 -13.03
C ARG A 75 8.75 -0.80 -12.22
N ILE A 76 8.37 -2.07 -12.36
CA ILE A 76 7.23 -2.69 -11.65
C ILE A 76 7.78 -3.82 -10.80
N TRP A 77 7.49 -3.78 -9.49
CA TRP A 77 7.86 -4.80 -8.54
C TRP A 77 6.61 -5.45 -7.96
N THR A 78 6.56 -6.77 -7.95
CA THR A 78 5.36 -7.50 -7.55
C THR A 78 5.67 -8.98 -7.25
N ASN A 79 4.65 -9.71 -6.76
CA ASN A 79 4.75 -11.15 -6.55
C ASN A 79 4.71 -11.93 -7.88
N SER A 80 5.01 -13.23 -7.81
CA SER A 80 5.11 -14.11 -9.00
C SER A 80 3.78 -14.28 -9.76
N SER A 81 2.63 -14.12 -9.09
CA SER A 81 1.31 -14.25 -9.72
C SER A 81 1.03 -13.07 -10.64
N VAL A 82 1.20 -11.84 -10.14
CA VAL A 82 1.05 -10.62 -10.94
C VAL A 82 2.12 -10.54 -12.03
N ALA A 83 3.38 -10.93 -11.74
CA ALA A 83 4.45 -10.92 -12.72
C ALA A 83 4.12 -11.78 -13.95
N LYS A 84 3.49 -12.95 -13.77
CA LYS A 84 2.99 -13.79 -14.86
C LYS A 84 1.93 -13.10 -15.71
N ARG A 85 1.06 -12.28 -15.10
CA ARG A 85 0.06 -11.48 -15.82
C ARG A 85 0.69 -10.39 -16.68
N LEU A 86 1.87 -9.90 -16.28
CA LEU A 86 2.65 -8.88 -16.98
C LEU A 86 3.72 -9.46 -17.90
N ASP A 87 3.64 -10.75 -18.24
CA ASP A 87 4.56 -11.37 -19.19
C ASP A 87 4.64 -10.57 -20.50
N GLY A 88 5.85 -10.49 -21.08
CA GLY A 88 6.16 -9.67 -22.25
C GLY A 88 6.65 -8.26 -21.96
N LEU A 89 6.57 -7.75 -20.69
CA LEU A 89 7.19 -6.47 -20.32
C LEU A 89 8.70 -6.59 -19.99
N GLY A 90 9.22 -7.81 -19.95
CA GLY A 90 10.66 -8.08 -19.80
C GLY A 90 11.28 -7.42 -18.58
N ALA A 91 12.38 -6.70 -18.76
CA ALA A 91 13.15 -6.06 -17.69
C ALA A 91 12.42 -4.94 -16.91
N GLN A 92 11.22 -4.54 -17.34
CA GLN A 92 10.41 -3.58 -16.59
C GLN A 92 9.74 -4.21 -15.37
N VAL A 93 9.58 -5.54 -15.34
CA VAL A 93 8.93 -6.28 -14.24
C VAL A 93 9.97 -7.07 -13.46
N SER A 94 9.97 -6.90 -12.15
CA SER A 94 10.79 -7.65 -11.20
C SER A 94 9.86 -8.39 -10.22
N THR A 95 10.15 -9.68 -10.01
CA THR A 95 9.44 -10.49 -9.01
C THR A 95 10.15 -10.37 -7.67
N THR A 96 9.36 -10.22 -6.61
CA THR A 96 9.83 -10.15 -5.23
C THR A 96 8.90 -10.92 -4.29
N GLY A 97 9.35 -11.24 -3.08
CA GLY A 97 8.61 -12.00 -2.09
C GLY A 97 9.05 -11.72 -0.66
N GLU A 98 8.44 -12.39 0.29
CA GLU A 98 8.72 -12.28 1.73
C GLU A 98 10.21 -12.33 2.04
N GLY A 99 10.71 -11.35 2.79
CA GLY A 99 12.09 -11.23 3.22
C GLY A 99 13.03 -10.57 2.20
N ASP A 100 12.57 -10.28 0.98
CA ASP A 100 13.38 -9.56 0.00
C ASP A 100 13.54 -8.09 0.41
N ALA A 101 14.72 -7.53 0.06
CA ALA A 101 15.03 -6.11 0.21
C ALA A 101 15.63 -5.57 -1.10
N PHE A 102 15.21 -4.38 -1.51
CA PHE A 102 15.70 -3.72 -2.73
C PHE A 102 15.48 -2.22 -2.68
N SER A 103 16.14 -1.48 -3.59
CA SER A 103 15.91 -0.04 -3.75
C SER A 103 15.39 0.25 -5.16
N VAL A 104 14.39 1.11 -5.28
CA VAL A 104 13.84 1.57 -6.56
C VAL A 104 13.35 3.01 -6.45
N ALA A 105 13.64 3.83 -7.47
CA ALA A 105 13.21 5.23 -7.52
C ALA A 105 13.64 6.06 -6.28
N GLY A 106 14.76 5.70 -5.64
CA GLY A 106 15.25 6.38 -4.45
C GLY A 106 14.54 6.01 -3.14
N PHE A 107 13.68 4.98 -3.16
CA PHE A 107 13.05 4.38 -1.99
C PHE A 107 13.70 3.05 -1.66
N ASP A 108 13.91 2.79 -0.38
CA ASP A 108 14.35 1.49 0.14
C ASP A 108 13.13 0.67 0.57
N LEU A 109 13.05 -0.58 0.13
CA LEU A 109 11.90 -1.46 0.29
C LEU A 109 12.30 -2.75 1.00
N THR A 110 11.44 -3.21 1.91
CA THR A 110 11.44 -4.60 2.39
C THR A 110 10.04 -5.20 2.21
N VAL A 111 10.00 -6.50 1.93
CA VAL A 111 8.77 -7.21 1.58
C VAL A 111 8.34 -8.11 2.74
N HIS A 112 7.06 -8.02 3.12
CA HIS A 112 6.48 -8.75 4.25
C HIS A 112 5.18 -9.44 3.87
N GLY A 113 5.00 -10.69 4.33
CA GLY A 113 3.81 -11.47 4.08
C GLY A 113 3.80 -12.19 2.71
N THR A 114 3.05 -13.26 2.65
CA THR A 114 3.00 -14.15 1.48
C THR A 114 1.59 -14.36 0.93
N TRP A 115 0.57 -14.16 1.75
CA TRP A 115 -0.79 -14.56 1.43
C TRP A 115 -1.81 -13.46 1.74
N HIS A 116 -2.78 -13.33 0.85
CA HIS A 116 -4.00 -12.57 1.08
C HIS A 116 -4.74 -13.09 2.32
N ALA A 117 -5.47 -12.24 3.02
CA ALA A 117 -6.36 -12.66 4.09
C ALA A 117 -7.40 -13.69 3.59
N VAL A 118 -7.87 -14.55 4.46
CA VAL A 118 -8.88 -15.57 4.11
C VAL A 118 -10.23 -14.90 3.97
N ILE A 119 -10.81 -14.92 2.76
CA ILE A 119 -12.17 -14.44 2.51
C ILE A 119 -13.19 -15.49 3.01
N HIS A 120 -13.03 -16.73 2.55
CA HIS A 120 -13.83 -17.89 2.96
C HIS A 120 -13.03 -19.17 2.69
N PRO A 121 -13.20 -20.25 3.47
CA PRO A 121 -12.49 -21.51 3.22
C PRO A 121 -12.67 -22.08 1.82
N ASP A 122 -13.80 -21.83 1.17
CA ASP A 122 -14.11 -22.31 -0.18
C ASP A 122 -13.59 -21.36 -1.29
N VAL A 123 -13.04 -20.20 -0.93
CA VAL A 123 -12.42 -19.26 -1.87
C VAL A 123 -10.92 -19.50 -1.90
N PRO A 124 -10.32 -19.82 -3.06
CA PRO A 124 -8.89 -20.01 -3.16
C PRO A 124 -8.11 -18.78 -2.67
N ARG A 125 -7.15 -19.03 -1.78
CA ARG A 125 -6.26 -17.99 -1.27
C ARG A 125 -5.20 -17.66 -2.31
N MET A 126 -4.94 -16.38 -2.54
CA MET A 126 -3.93 -15.94 -3.50
C MET A 126 -2.70 -15.32 -2.81
N PRO A 127 -1.55 -15.23 -3.51
CA PRO A 127 -0.39 -14.51 -3.03
C PRO A 127 -0.69 -13.03 -2.83
N ASN A 128 -0.28 -12.48 -1.68
CA ASN A 128 -0.26 -11.06 -1.37
C ASN A 128 1.04 -10.75 -0.62
N ILE A 129 1.68 -9.66 -0.98
CA ILE A 129 2.88 -9.16 -0.32
C ILE A 129 2.64 -7.73 0.13
N GLY A 130 3.13 -7.38 1.31
CA GLY A 130 3.16 -6.00 1.80
C GLY A 130 4.52 -5.37 1.56
N PHE A 131 4.57 -4.05 1.49
CA PHE A 131 5.79 -3.28 1.29
C PHE A 131 6.02 -2.32 2.45
N LEU A 132 7.17 -2.45 3.12
CA LEU A 132 7.67 -1.45 4.04
C LEU A 132 8.64 -0.54 3.29
N VAL A 133 8.32 0.73 3.20
CA VAL A 133 9.04 1.76 2.45
C VAL A 133 9.82 2.64 3.41
N ASP A 134 11.12 2.84 3.14
CA ASP A 134 12.05 3.67 3.91
C ASP A 134 11.98 3.37 5.43
N GLU A 135 11.86 2.09 5.79
CA GLU A 135 11.78 1.62 7.19
C GLU A 135 10.66 2.29 8.02
N SER A 136 9.67 2.89 7.39
CA SER A 136 8.66 3.71 8.07
C SER A 136 7.23 3.53 7.59
N LEU A 137 6.96 3.53 6.28
CA LEU A 137 5.60 3.42 5.75
C LEU A 137 5.31 1.98 5.33
N PHE A 138 4.26 1.38 5.88
CA PHE A 138 3.85 0.02 5.53
C PHE A 138 2.50 -0.02 4.80
N HIS A 139 2.50 -0.68 3.63
CA HIS A 139 1.30 -1.03 2.87
C HIS A 139 1.14 -2.56 2.88
N PRO A 140 0.16 -3.12 3.60
CA PRO A 140 0.02 -4.57 3.76
C PRO A 140 -0.62 -5.26 2.54
N GLY A 141 -1.18 -4.51 1.58
CA GLY A 141 -2.14 -5.07 0.62
C GLY A 141 -3.41 -5.54 1.34
N ASP A 142 -3.96 -6.67 0.93
CA ASP A 142 -5.15 -7.28 1.51
C ASP A 142 -4.80 -8.38 2.51
N ALA A 143 -4.06 -7.97 3.52
CA ALA A 143 -3.71 -8.80 4.68
C ALA A 143 -3.52 -7.94 5.94
N LEU A 144 -3.61 -8.54 7.10
CA LEU A 144 -3.26 -7.94 8.39
C LEU A 144 -1.85 -8.42 8.82
N THR A 145 -0.89 -8.31 7.91
CA THR A 145 0.51 -8.69 8.17
C THR A 145 1.15 -7.69 9.12
N VAL A 146 1.78 -8.19 10.18
CA VAL A 146 2.60 -7.40 11.10
C VAL A 146 4.06 -7.58 10.68
N PRO A 147 4.74 -6.53 10.20
CA PRO A 147 6.15 -6.65 9.83
C PRO A 147 7.05 -6.76 11.07
N ASP A 148 8.20 -7.41 10.92
CA ASP A 148 9.21 -7.57 11.99
C ASP A 148 10.00 -6.27 12.27
N ALA A 149 9.52 -5.14 11.78
CA ALA A 149 10.16 -3.83 11.92
C ALA A 149 9.15 -2.79 12.43
N PRO A 150 9.60 -1.72 13.11
CA PRO A 150 8.73 -0.62 13.51
C PRO A 150 8.04 0.05 12.32
N VAL A 151 6.77 0.40 12.47
CA VAL A 151 5.98 1.10 11.47
C VAL A 151 5.65 2.50 11.95
N GLY A 152 6.14 3.52 11.29
CA GLY A 152 5.79 4.92 11.57
C GLY A 152 4.42 5.29 11.01
N THR A 153 4.15 4.85 9.79
CA THR A 153 2.90 5.12 9.07
C THR A 153 2.33 3.81 8.51
N LEU A 154 1.10 3.48 8.86
CA LEU A 154 0.36 2.33 8.33
C LEU A 154 -0.68 2.78 7.31
N LEU A 155 -0.66 2.19 6.12
CA LEU A 155 -1.78 2.26 5.17
C LEU A 155 -2.75 1.14 5.54
N LEU A 156 -3.81 1.49 6.26
CA LEU A 156 -4.75 0.55 6.87
C LEU A 156 -5.88 0.19 5.89
N PRO A 157 -6.05 -1.08 5.47
CA PRO A 157 -7.19 -1.52 4.67
C PRO A 157 -8.45 -1.55 5.53
N VAL A 158 -9.31 -0.51 5.41
CA VAL A 158 -10.39 -0.26 6.39
C VAL A 158 -11.70 -0.97 6.11
N HIS A 159 -11.88 -1.56 4.92
CA HIS A 159 -13.11 -2.26 4.57
C HIS A 159 -12.86 -3.34 3.53
N ALA A 160 -13.14 -4.58 3.88
CA ALA A 160 -13.00 -5.71 2.97
C ALA A 160 -13.92 -6.87 3.42
N PRO A 161 -14.29 -7.82 2.51
CA PRO A 161 -15.11 -8.97 2.87
C PRO A 161 -14.42 -9.95 3.82
N TRP A 162 -13.13 -9.79 4.06
CA TRP A 162 -12.29 -10.65 4.89
C TRP A 162 -11.95 -10.07 6.26
N SER A 163 -12.41 -8.85 6.60
CA SER A 163 -12.10 -8.21 7.88
C SER A 163 -13.34 -7.63 8.55
N THR A 164 -13.30 -7.56 9.87
CA THR A 164 -14.23 -6.80 10.69
C THR A 164 -13.54 -5.58 11.27
N VAL A 165 -14.31 -4.61 11.77
CA VAL A 165 -13.72 -3.46 12.47
C VAL A 165 -12.95 -3.86 13.72
N GLY A 166 -13.34 -4.98 14.37
CA GLY A 166 -12.60 -5.54 15.49
C GLY A 166 -11.19 -5.99 15.10
N ASP A 167 -11.07 -6.71 13.98
CA ASP A 167 -9.78 -7.14 13.45
C ASP A 167 -8.86 -5.94 13.15
N LEU A 168 -9.44 -4.85 12.63
CA LEU A 168 -8.69 -3.63 12.33
C LEU A 168 -8.17 -2.94 13.59
N ILE A 169 -8.98 -2.88 14.64
CA ILE A 169 -8.58 -2.32 15.95
C ILE A 169 -7.41 -3.13 16.51
N ASP A 170 -7.52 -4.45 16.51
CA ASP A 170 -6.48 -5.34 17.04
C ASP A 170 -5.21 -5.25 16.20
N TYR A 171 -5.34 -5.18 14.88
CA TYR A 171 -4.21 -5.00 13.96
C TYR A 171 -3.45 -3.68 14.21
N VAL A 172 -4.17 -2.55 14.35
CA VAL A 172 -3.53 -1.25 14.64
C VAL A 172 -2.82 -1.28 16.00
N ARG A 173 -3.38 -1.99 16.99
CA ARG A 173 -2.74 -2.16 18.31
C ARG A 173 -1.48 -3.01 18.23
N GLU A 174 -1.48 -4.06 17.41
CA GLU A 174 -0.33 -4.95 17.25
C GLU A 174 0.80 -4.28 16.47
N VAL A 175 0.50 -3.62 15.35
CA VAL A 175 1.49 -2.85 14.55
C VAL A 175 1.96 -1.62 15.32
N ALA A 176 1.10 -1.00 16.13
CA ALA A 176 1.35 0.20 16.94
C ALA A 176 2.00 1.38 16.15
N PRO A 177 1.48 1.75 14.97
CA PRO A 177 2.05 2.84 14.18
C PRO A 177 1.76 4.19 14.85
N ARG A 178 2.56 5.22 14.55
CA ARG A 178 2.27 6.59 14.96
C ARG A 178 1.05 7.16 14.21
N ASP A 179 1.00 6.94 12.89
CA ASP A 179 -0.06 7.40 11.99
C ASP A 179 -0.66 6.21 11.23
N ALA A 180 -1.98 6.23 11.03
CA ALA A 180 -2.69 5.27 10.18
C ALA A 180 -3.55 6.02 9.17
N TYR A 181 -3.36 5.73 7.88
CA TYR A 181 -4.16 6.31 6.80
C TYR A 181 -5.03 5.24 6.15
N ALA A 182 -6.33 5.56 5.99
CA ALA A 182 -7.27 4.64 5.38
C ALA A 182 -6.97 4.39 3.91
N VAL A 183 -6.85 3.12 3.55
CA VAL A 183 -6.92 2.60 2.18
C VAL A 183 -8.00 1.53 2.10
N HIS A 184 -8.26 0.98 0.93
CA HIS A 184 -9.30 -0.03 0.71
C HIS A 184 -10.71 0.46 1.13
N ASP A 185 -11.02 1.72 0.87
CA ASP A 185 -12.25 2.40 1.31
C ASP A 185 -13.21 2.74 0.15
N GLY A 186 -12.88 2.36 -1.08
CA GLY A 186 -13.66 2.71 -2.26
C GLY A 186 -15.07 2.09 -2.34
N ALA A 187 -15.33 1.04 -1.55
CA ALA A 187 -16.65 0.42 -1.44
C ALA A 187 -17.52 1.01 -0.31
N LEU A 188 -16.97 1.90 0.52
CA LEU A 188 -17.71 2.57 1.58
C LEU A 188 -18.49 3.78 1.05
N ASN A 189 -19.74 3.89 1.46
CA ASN A 189 -20.48 5.14 1.37
C ASN A 189 -20.17 6.02 2.60
N ASP A 190 -20.75 7.24 2.66
CA ASP A 190 -20.52 8.18 3.74
C ASP A 190 -20.88 7.60 5.11
N VAL A 191 -21.93 6.79 5.21
CA VAL A 191 -22.34 6.14 6.48
C VAL A 191 -21.30 5.12 6.91
N GLY A 192 -20.86 4.24 6.01
CA GLY A 192 -19.81 3.25 6.30
C GLY A 192 -18.48 3.92 6.69
N THR A 193 -18.11 5.00 5.99
CA THR A 193 -16.94 5.81 6.32
C THR A 193 -17.03 6.37 7.74
N ALA A 194 -18.16 7.01 8.08
CA ALA A 194 -18.37 7.58 9.41
C ALA A 194 -18.36 6.52 10.53
N MET A 195 -18.86 5.31 10.24
CA MET A 195 -18.78 4.18 11.19
C MET A 195 -17.32 3.77 11.44
N VAL A 196 -16.52 3.59 10.40
CA VAL A 196 -15.10 3.23 10.52
C VAL A 196 -14.32 4.31 11.29
N GLU A 197 -14.53 5.58 10.93
CA GLU A 197 -13.94 6.74 11.65
C GLU A 197 -14.38 6.81 13.11
N GLY A 198 -15.61 6.41 13.42
CA GLY A 198 -16.11 6.34 14.79
C GLY A 198 -15.37 5.31 15.65
N PHE A 199 -14.91 4.21 15.06
CA PHE A 199 -14.19 3.14 15.78
C PHE A 199 -12.67 3.34 15.78
N LEU A 200 -12.08 3.82 14.70
CA LEU A 200 -10.63 3.95 14.55
C LEU A 200 -10.10 5.35 14.93
N GLY A 201 -10.97 6.36 14.95
CA GLY A 201 -10.61 7.74 15.31
C GLY A 201 -10.55 7.96 16.84
N GLU A 202 -10.34 9.22 17.22
CA GLU A 202 -10.15 9.64 18.62
C GLU A 202 -11.29 9.24 19.58
N ARG A 203 -12.51 9.06 19.08
CA ARG A 203 -13.69 8.64 19.85
C ARG A 203 -13.87 7.13 19.94
N GLY A 204 -13.01 6.38 19.28
CA GLY A 204 -13.06 4.93 19.24
C GLY A 204 -12.50 4.27 20.52
N PRO A 205 -12.42 2.92 20.55
CA PRO A 205 -12.00 2.16 21.74
C PRO A 205 -10.51 2.28 22.07
N GLY A 206 -9.81 3.29 21.53
CA GLY A 206 -8.40 3.56 21.80
C GLY A 206 -7.47 2.72 20.93
N VAL A 207 -7.21 3.19 19.73
CA VAL A 207 -6.06 2.76 18.95
C VAL A 207 -4.87 3.69 19.23
N PRO A 208 -3.64 3.18 19.26
CA PRO A 208 -2.46 3.99 19.56
C PRO A 208 -2.10 4.98 18.45
N ALA A 209 -2.67 4.82 17.25
CA ALA A 209 -2.35 5.59 16.05
C ALA A 209 -3.25 6.83 15.87
N ARG A 210 -2.71 7.87 15.23
CA ARG A 210 -3.52 8.97 14.69
C ARG A 210 -4.18 8.51 13.40
N TYR A 211 -5.40 8.02 13.50
CA TYR A 211 -6.15 7.58 12.31
C TYR A 211 -6.64 8.77 11.48
N ARG A 212 -6.49 8.69 10.16
CA ARG A 212 -6.97 9.69 9.20
C ARG A 212 -7.43 9.02 7.91
N ARG A 213 -8.39 9.64 7.25
CA ARG A 213 -8.82 9.33 5.89
C ARG A 213 -8.46 10.48 4.96
N LEU A 214 -7.77 10.18 3.87
CA LEU A 214 -7.52 11.13 2.78
C LEU A 214 -8.57 10.93 1.69
N ALA A 215 -9.15 12.01 1.20
CA ALA A 215 -9.95 11.96 -0.02
C ALA A 215 -9.06 11.67 -1.25
N PRO A 216 -9.59 11.05 -2.31
CA PRO A 216 -8.85 10.92 -3.56
C PRO A 216 -8.32 12.29 -4.06
N GLY A 217 -7.04 12.34 -4.43
CA GLY A 217 -6.32 13.55 -4.80
C GLY A 217 -5.73 14.34 -3.63
N ALA A 218 -6.08 14.02 -2.38
CA ALA A 218 -5.50 14.69 -1.22
C ALA A 218 -4.11 14.13 -0.88
N SER A 219 -3.22 15.02 -0.44
CA SER A 219 -1.84 14.71 -0.04
C SER A 219 -1.56 15.08 1.40
N VAL A 220 -0.57 14.41 1.98
CA VAL A 220 -0.02 14.71 3.30
C VAL A 220 1.48 14.45 3.32
N ARG A 221 2.22 15.22 4.09
CA ARG A 221 3.63 14.96 4.36
C ARG A 221 3.77 14.00 5.53
N ILE A 222 4.59 12.97 5.34
CA ILE A 222 4.93 11.94 6.32
C ILE A 222 6.45 11.90 6.50
N GLY A 223 6.89 11.52 7.72
CA GLY A 223 8.31 11.48 8.09
C GLY A 223 8.48 11.61 9.58
#